data_4a2ab6631a3986b5eabdef5769685f4f
#
_entry.id   4a2ab6631a3986b5eabdef5769685f4f
#
_cell.length_a   1.000
_cell.length_b   1.000
_cell.length_c   1.000
_cell.angle_alpha   90.00
_cell.angle_beta   90.00
_cell.angle_gamma   90.00
#
_symmetry.space_group_name_H-M   'P 1'
#
loop_
_entity.id
_entity.type
_entity.pdbx_description
1 polymer ?
#
loop_
_entity_poly.entity_id
_entity_poly.type
_entity_poly.pdbx_seq_one_letter_code
_entity_poly.pdbx_strand_id
1 'polypeptide(L)'
;MSDFTFRAAGLLAATLTGAALVLAGIPAASADPATDAQGFVDSTARCPTGDTAVAFGSTASSRVAICKSAGGQYQYRGVRISDGAKLIISATADGNGRYTATSDGITYVVTAKSLDISAGSQSIRSEPMTFYRSGGPLTGTAAAAPAPAGTPPAPVTGAPAPTPTTPLPPPLPAEVGGAHPSGH
;
A
#
# COMPACT_ATOMS: atom_id res chain seq x y z
N MET A 1 25.14 28.30 69.33
CA MET A 1 24.32 28.10 70.54
C MET A 1 22.92 27.84 70.01
N SER A 2 22.52 26.63 70.07
CA SER A 2 21.17 26.06 70.19
C SER A 2 21.14 24.70 69.55
N ASP A 3 21.34 23.72 70.44
CA ASP A 3 21.16 22.30 70.18
C ASP A 3 19.69 22.00 69.93
N PHE A 4 19.36 21.27 68.88
CA PHE A 4 18.09 20.58 68.73
C PHE A 4 18.30 19.08 68.49
N THR A 5 18.26 18.37 69.58
CA THR A 5 18.10 16.91 69.66
C THR A 5 16.71 16.53 69.19
N PHE A 6 16.59 15.74 68.12
CA PHE A 6 15.35 15.05 67.76
C PHE A 6 15.49 13.53 67.84
N ARG A 7 14.63 13.02 68.69
CA ARG A 7 14.47 11.61 69.05
C ARG A 7 14.07 10.76 67.85
N ALA A 8 14.61 9.57 67.81
CA ALA A 8 14.22 8.48 66.99
C ALA A 8 12.77 8.06 67.26
N ALA A 9 11.93 7.97 66.27
CA ALA A 9 10.69 7.22 66.28
C ALA A 9 10.71 6.28 65.07
N GLY A 10 10.82 5.00 65.34
CA GLY A 10 10.77 3.95 64.33
C GLY A 10 9.37 3.83 63.72
N LEU A 11 9.31 3.76 62.41
CA LEU A 11 8.13 3.34 61.68
C LEU A 11 8.52 2.21 60.72
N LEU A 12 7.93 1.05 61.00
CA LEU A 12 7.95 -0.14 60.16
C LEU A 12 7.26 0.20 58.83
N ALA A 13 8.00 0.29 57.74
CA ALA A 13 7.45 0.43 56.40
C ALA A 13 7.31 -0.97 55.80
N ALA A 14 6.10 -1.42 55.62
CA ALA A 14 5.76 -2.62 54.88
C ALA A 14 6.08 -2.39 53.39
N THR A 15 6.97 -3.19 52.82
CA THR A 15 7.30 -3.21 51.41
C THR A 15 6.22 -3.96 50.65
N LEU A 16 5.30 -3.24 50.00
CA LEU A 16 4.43 -3.75 48.96
C LEU A 16 5.25 -3.88 47.65
N THR A 17 5.66 -5.09 47.33
CA THR A 17 6.28 -5.46 46.07
C THR A 17 5.17 -5.43 45.00
N GLY A 18 5.00 -4.28 44.32
CA GLY A 18 4.16 -4.16 43.14
C GLY A 18 4.88 -4.79 41.95
N ALA A 19 4.40 -5.93 41.47
CA ALA A 19 4.83 -6.50 40.19
C ALA A 19 4.33 -5.60 39.07
N ALA A 20 5.21 -4.78 38.49
CA ALA A 20 4.94 -4.03 37.27
C ALA A 20 4.92 -5.01 36.09
N LEU A 21 3.73 -5.34 35.58
CA LEU A 21 3.57 -5.98 34.28
C LEU A 21 4.04 -4.99 33.20
N VAL A 22 5.24 -5.19 32.70
CA VAL A 22 5.70 -4.54 31.48
C VAL A 22 4.98 -5.21 30.30
N LEU A 23 3.90 -4.60 29.84
CA LEU A 23 3.33 -4.94 28.54
C LEU A 23 4.35 -4.51 27.48
N ALA A 24 5.20 -5.44 27.05
CA ALA A 24 6.02 -5.27 25.86
C ALA A 24 5.05 -5.14 24.67
N GLY A 25 4.83 -3.92 24.19
CA GLY A 25 4.08 -3.67 22.96
C GLY A 25 4.77 -4.40 21.81
N ILE A 26 4.13 -5.45 21.30
CA ILE A 26 4.59 -6.15 20.10
C ILE A 26 4.45 -5.13 18.97
N PRO A 27 5.53 -4.73 18.26
CA PRO A 27 5.39 -3.89 17.08
C PRO A 27 4.50 -4.62 16.08
N ALA A 28 3.37 -4.02 15.72
CA ALA A 28 2.54 -4.53 14.65
C ALA A 28 3.40 -4.51 13.37
N ALA A 29 3.81 -5.66 12.89
CA ALA A 29 4.47 -5.79 11.60
C ALA A 29 3.45 -5.35 10.55
N SER A 30 3.64 -4.18 9.94
CA SER A 30 2.86 -3.74 8.79
C SER A 30 3.16 -4.71 7.66
N ALA A 31 2.16 -5.50 7.26
CA ALA A 31 2.28 -6.37 6.10
C ALA A 31 2.54 -5.51 4.85
N ASP A 32 3.47 -5.92 4.01
CA ASP A 32 3.71 -5.28 2.72
C ASP A 32 2.42 -5.30 1.89
N PRO A 33 2.08 -4.20 1.19
CA PRO A 33 0.88 -4.16 0.36
C PRO A 33 0.97 -5.19 -0.77
N ALA A 34 -0.18 -5.80 -1.13
CA ALA A 34 -0.25 -6.73 -2.25
C ALA A 34 0.10 -6.01 -3.57
N THR A 35 1.04 -6.57 -4.34
CA THR A 35 1.56 -5.95 -5.57
C THR A 35 1.78 -7.00 -6.67
N ASP A 36 1.72 -6.55 -7.92
CA ASP A 36 2.03 -7.34 -9.11
C ASP A 36 2.76 -6.50 -10.18
N ALA A 37 2.81 -6.96 -11.43
CA ALA A 37 3.48 -6.26 -12.53
C ALA A 37 2.84 -4.89 -12.87
N GLN A 38 1.60 -4.64 -12.49
CA GLN A 38 0.90 -3.37 -12.66
C GLN A 38 1.01 -2.45 -11.42
N GLY A 39 1.71 -2.87 -10.36
CA GLY A 39 1.86 -2.11 -9.11
C GLY A 39 0.95 -2.61 -8.00
N PHE A 40 0.31 -1.71 -7.25
CA PHE A 40 -0.59 -2.08 -6.16
C PHE A 40 -1.86 -2.77 -6.67
N VAL A 41 -2.22 -3.91 -6.10
CA VAL A 41 -3.43 -4.67 -6.49
C VAL A 41 -4.71 -3.91 -6.10
N ASP A 42 -4.71 -3.27 -4.94
CA ASP A 42 -5.86 -2.62 -4.30
C ASP A 42 -5.85 -1.09 -4.40
N SER A 43 -5.23 -0.52 -5.43
CA SER A 43 -5.11 0.93 -5.58
C SER A 43 -5.50 1.41 -6.97
N THR A 44 -6.06 2.62 -7.03
CA THR A 44 -6.27 3.34 -8.29
C THR A 44 -4.97 3.94 -8.85
N ALA A 45 -3.90 4.03 -8.05
CA ALA A 45 -2.52 4.26 -8.50
C ALA A 45 -1.95 2.93 -9.01
N ARG A 46 -2.56 2.39 -10.07
CA ARG A 46 -2.23 1.12 -10.69
C ARG A 46 -2.17 1.28 -12.20
N CYS A 47 -1.23 0.63 -12.85
CA CYS A 47 -1.10 0.66 -14.29
C CYS A 47 -2.25 -0.11 -14.97
N PRO A 48 -2.73 0.37 -16.12
CA PRO A 48 -3.74 -0.33 -16.90
C PRO A 48 -3.19 -1.65 -17.44
N THR A 49 -4.10 -2.53 -17.83
CA THR A 49 -3.74 -3.79 -18.51
C THR A 49 -2.95 -3.48 -19.79
N GLY A 50 -1.85 -4.19 -19.97
CA GLY A 50 -0.94 -3.98 -21.10
C GLY A 50 0.24 -3.05 -20.79
N ASP A 51 0.16 -2.25 -19.73
CA ASP A 51 1.29 -1.45 -19.25
C ASP A 51 1.99 -2.16 -18.07
N THR A 52 3.24 -1.80 -17.85
CA THR A 52 4.04 -2.30 -16.74
C THR A 52 4.36 -1.18 -15.77
N ALA A 53 4.23 -1.42 -14.47
CA ALA A 53 4.68 -0.48 -13.46
C ALA A 53 6.22 -0.54 -13.39
N VAL A 54 6.91 0.50 -13.87
CA VAL A 54 8.38 0.60 -13.83
C VAL A 54 8.88 1.17 -12.50
N ALA A 55 8.02 1.87 -11.78
CA ALA A 55 8.23 2.31 -10.40
C ALA A 55 6.88 2.48 -9.74
N PHE A 56 6.75 2.12 -8.47
CA PHE A 56 5.58 2.44 -7.68
C PHE A 56 5.93 2.47 -6.20
N GLY A 57 5.17 3.26 -5.44
CA GLY A 57 5.43 3.45 -4.04
C GLY A 57 4.31 4.16 -3.31
N SER A 58 4.43 4.23 -2.00
CA SER A 58 3.56 4.99 -1.13
C SER A 58 4.35 5.91 -0.22
N THR A 59 3.75 7.05 0.07
CA THR A 59 4.13 7.96 1.14
C THR A 59 3.08 7.86 2.26
N ALA A 60 3.17 8.69 3.28
CA ALA A 60 2.14 8.77 4.30
C ALA A 60 0.77 9.25 3.75
N SER A 61 0.74 10.02 2.66
CA SER A 61 -0.49 10.64 2.15
C SER A 61 -0.86 10.25 0.72
N SER A 62 0.02 9.57 -0.02
CA SER A 62 -0.18 9.29 -1.45
C SER A 62 0.30 7.89 -1.83
N ARG A 63 -0.34 7.28 -2.83
CA ARG A 63 0.21 6.16 -3.59
C ARG A 63 0.49 6.60 -5.01
N VAL A 64 1.59 6.16 -5.59
CA VAL A 64 2.02 6.53 -6.93
C VAL A 64 2.46 5.31 -7.73
N ALA A 65 2.23 5.33 -9.02
CA ALA A 65 2.80 4.40 -9.97
C ALA A 65 3.28 5.13 -11.24
N ILE A 66 4.39 4.70 -11.76
CA ILE A 66 4.89 5.09 -13.09
C ILE A 66 4.68 3.89 -14.02
N CYS A 67 3.81 4.08 -14.97
CA CYS A 67 3.42 3.06 -15.92
C CYS A 67 4.20 3.27 -17.24
N LYS A 68 4.71 2.19 -17.81
CA LYS A 68 5.33 2.20 -19.12
C LYS A 68 4.47 1.40 -20.09
N SER A 69 4.01 2.03 -21.16
CA SER A 69 3.26 1.38 -22.22
C SER A 69 4.14 0.51 -23.10
N ALA A 70 3.54 -0.36 -23.91
CA ALA A 70 4.25 -1.13 -24.93
C ALA A 70 4.98 -0.22 -25.95
N GLY A 71 4.47 0.99 -26.20
CA GLY A 71 5.11 2.02 -27.03
C GLY A 71 6.24 2.78 -26.34
N GLY A 72 6.60 2.43 -25.10
CA GLY A 72 7.71 3.04 -24.35
C GLY A 72 7.38 4.37 -23.68
N GLN A 73 6.14 4.83 -23.73
CA GLN A 73 5.71 6.08 -23.11
C GLN A 73 5.48 5.87 -21.60
N TYR A 74 5.79 6.91 -20.82
CA TYR A 74 5.58 6.89 -19.37
C TYR A 74 4.35 7.69 -18.98
N GLN A 75 3.64 7.18 -17.97
CA GLN A 75 2.48 7.82 -17.36
C GLN A 75 2.62 7.80 -15.84
N TYR A 76 2.43 8.95 -15.21
CA TYR A 76 2.29 9.08 -13.76
C TYR A 76 0.84 8.83 -13.38
N ARG A 77 0.63 8.03 -12.37
CA ARG A 77 -0.67 7.77 -11.75
C ARG A 77 -0.53 7.95 -10.24
N GLY A 78 -1.10 9.02 -9.74
CA GLY A 78 -1.12 9.32 -8.30
C GLY A 78 -2.51 9.23 -7.72
N VAL A 79 -2.61 8.81 -6.47
CA VAL A 79 -3.84 8.85 -5.69
C VAL A 79 -3.54 9.37 -4.29
N ARG A 80 -4.34 10.33 -3.83
CA ARG A 80 -4.29 10.81 -2.46
C ARG A 80 -5.07 9.85 -1.57
N ILE A 81 -4.45 9.41 -0.46
CA ILE A 81 -5.03 8.37 0.41
C ILE A 81 -6.27 8.89 1.16
N SER A 82 -6.27 10.17 1.54
CA SER A 82 -7.32 10.75 2.38
C SER A 82 -8.71 10.83 1.73
N ASP A 83 -8.78 11.05 0.42
CA ASP A 83 -10.02 11.29 -0.32
C ASP A 83 -10.12 10.52 -1.65
N GLY A 84 -9.09 9.77 -2.01
CA GLY A 84 -9.06 9.02 -3.26
C GLY A 84 -8.91 9.88 -4.52
N ALA A 85 -8.60 11.18 -4.40
CA ALA A 85 -8.37 12.06 -5.54
C ALA A 85 -7.23 11.54 -6.41
N LYS A 86 -7.49 11.42 -7.73
CA LYS A 86 -6.59 10.80 -8.71
C LYS A 86 -6.00 11.83 -9.65
N LEU A 87 -4.73 11.63 -10.02
CA LEU A 87 -4.06 12.36 -11.08
C LEU A 87 -3.40 11.37 -12.03
N ILE A 88 -3.71 11.48 -13.31
CA ILE A 88 -3.16 10.64 -14.37
C ILE A 88 -2.64 11.56 -15.47
N ILE A 89 -1.32 11.59 -15.67
CA ILE A 89 -0.67 12.51 -16.60
C ILE A 89 0.56 11.85 -17.24
N SER A 90 1.02 12.37 -18.36
CA SER A 90 2.26 11.92 -18.98
C SER A 90 3.46 12.17 -18.09
N ALA A 91 4.44 11.29 -18.16
CA ALA A 91 5.69 11.41 -17.40
C ALA A 91 6.90 11.22 -18.30
N THR A 92 8.05 11.66 -17.83
CA THR A 92 9.37 11.42 -18.43
C THR A 92 10.27 10.71 -17.44
N ALA A 93 11.25 9.95 -17.95
CA ALA A 93 12.27 9.27 -17.15
C ALA A 93 13.65 9.83 -17.52
N ASP A 94 14.49 10.06 -16.52
CA ASP A 94 15.89 10.52 -16.74
C ASP A 94 16.90 9.36 -16.86
N GLY A 95 16.43 8.12 -16.76
CA GLY A 95 17.28 6.92 -16.80
C GLY A 95 17.94 6.55 -15.48
N ASN A 96 17.88 7.42 -14.46
CA ASN A 96 18.49 7.19 -13.15
C ASN A 96 17.46 6.86 -12.05
N GLY A 97 16.27 6.41 -12.45
CA GLY A 97 15.19 6.08 -11.51
C GLY A 97 14.43 7.29 -10.97
N ARG A 98 14.58 8.45 -11.64
CA ARG A 98 13.81 9.65 -11.39
C ARG A 98 12.80 9.82 -12.51
N TYR A 99 11.55 10.05 -12.13
CA TYR A 99 10.44 10.27 -13.05
C TYR A 99 9.80 11.62 -12.76
N THR A 100 9.55 12.38 -13.81
CA THR A 100 8.96 13.71 -13.71
C THR A 100 7.67 13.78 -14.52
N ALA A 101 6.62 14.33 -13.91
CA ALA A 101 5.34 14.58 -14.52
C ALA A 101 4.89 16.01 -14.21
N THR A 102 4.30 16.73 -15.17
CA THR A 102 3.87 18.11 -14.98
C THR A 102 2.44 18.30 -15.48
N SER A 103 1.61 18.94 -14.68
CA SER A 103 0.24 19.37 -15.03
C SER A 103 -0.08 20.69 -14.36
N ASP A 104 -0.65 21.62 -15.13
CA ASP A 104 -1.13 22.92 -14.63
C ASP A 104 -0.07 23.70 -13.84
N GLY A 105 1.18 23.64 -14.27
CA GLY A 105 2.31 24.31 -13.61
C GLY A 105 2.82 23.60 -12.35
N ILE A 106 2.21 22.48 -11.97
CA ILE A 106 2.67 21.63 -10.85
C ILE A 106 3.53 20.49 -11.39
N THR A 107 4.69 20.32 -10.81
CA THR A 107 5.63 19.25 -11.14
C THR A 107 5.68 18.22 -10.03
N TYR A 108 5.55 16.96 -10.40
CA TYR A 108 5.62 15.77 -9.56
C TYR A 108 6.89 15.01 -9.91
N VAL A 109 7.76 14.80 -8.94
CA VAL A 109 8.99 14.04 -9.10
C VAL A 109 8.95 12.81 -8.21
N VAL A 110 9.04 11.64 -8.82
CA VAL A 110 9.06 10.34 -8.14
C VAL A 110 10.47 9.79 -8.16
N THR A 111 10.99 9.46 -7.00
CA THR A 111 12.27 8.77 -6.80
C THR A 111 12.09 7.59 -5.84
N ALA A 112 13.12 6.77 -5.66
CA ALA A 112 13.10 5.72 -4.63
C ALA A 112 13.02 6.27 -3.19
N LYS A 113 13.32 7.55 -2.99
CA LYS A 113 13.39 8.16 -1.66
C LYS A 113 12.19 9.04 -1.34
N SER A 114 11.60 9.70 -2.35
CA SER A 114 10.60 10.74 -2.13
C SER A 114 9.63 10.90 -3.31
N LEU A 115 8.46 11.45 -2.97
CA LEU A 115 7.57 12.14 -3.89
C LEU A 115 7.69 13.64 -3.61
N ASP A 116 8.23 14.39 -4.57
CA ASP A 116 8.40 15.83 -4.47
C ASP A 116 7.40 16.54 -5.38
N ILE A 117 6.70 17.53 -4.85
CA ILE A 117 5.67 18.31 -5.56
C ILE A 117 6.08 19.78 -5.49
N SER A 118 6.16 20.44 -6.64
CA SER A 118 6.55 21.85 -6.75
C SER A 118 5.70 22.63 -7.75
N ALA A 119 5.59 23.94 -7.56
CA ALA A 119 5.05 24.89 -8.51
C ALA A 119 6.18 25.81 -9.00
N GLY A 120 6.63 25.60 -10.24
CA GLY A 120 7.85 26.26 -10.71
C GLY A 120 9.05 25.95 -9.81
N SER A 121 9.68 26.96 -9.24
CA SER A 121 10.81 26.82 -8.31
C SER A 121 10.37 26.63 -6.85
N GLN A 122 9.08 26.77 -6.53
CA GLN A 122 8.58 26.67 -5.16
C GLN A 122 8.27 25.20 -4.81
N SER A 123 8.90 24.66 -3.79
CA SER A 123 8.53 23.37 -3.23
C SER A 123 7.22 23.49 -2.44
N ILE A 124 6.21 22.72 -2.86
CA ILE A 124 4.91 22.64 -2.17
C ILE A 124 4.95 21.56 -1.10
N ARG A 125 5.53 20.39 -1.45
CA ARG A 125 5.58 19.21 -0.58
C ARG A 125 6.72 18.30 -1.00
N SER A 126 7.38 17.71 -0.01
CA SER A 126 8.33 16.62 -0.18
C SER A 126 7.99 15.53 0.83
N GLU A 127 7.64 14.35 0.35
CA GLU A 127 7.20 13.23 1.18
C GLU A 127 8.15 12.05 1.02
N PRO A 128 8.71 11.50 2.10
CA PRO A 128 9.52 10.30 2.01
C PRO A 128 8.67 9.10 1.59
N MET A 129 9.25 8.21 0.78
CA MET A 129 8.63 6.93 0.47
C MET A 129 8.66 6.03 1.70
N THR A 130 7.49 5.53 2.09
CA THR A 130 7.33 4.51 3.14
C THR A 130 7.39 3.10 2.55
N PHE A 131 7.09 2.98 1.26
CA PHE A 131 7.23 1.77 0.47
C PHE A 131 7.62 2.17 -0.96
N TYR A 132 8.56 1.45 -1.58
CA TYR A 132 8.94 1.69 -2.97
C TYR A 132 9.43 0.40 -3.63
N ARG A 133 9.01 0.20 -4.87
CA ARG A 133 9.57 -0.83 -5.75
C ARG A 133 9.88 -0.22 -7.11
N SER A 134 11.07 -0.50 -7.64
CA SER A 134 11.37 -0.33 -9.05
C SER A 134 10.84 -1.54 -9.80
N GLY A 135 9.99 -1.29 -10.80
CA GLY A 135 9.49 -2.35 -11.67
C GLY A 135 10.55 -2.77 -12.66
N GLY A 136 10.89 -4.01 -12.63
CA GLY A 136 11.45 -4.80 -13.71
C GLY A 136 10.65 -6.09 -13.76
N PRO A 137 10.85 -7.01 -14.70
CA PRO A 137 10.23 -8.32 -14.63
C PRO A 137 10.52 -8.88 -13.23
N LEU A 138 9.48 -9.31 -12.51
CA LEU A 138 9.59 -9.90 -11.18
C LEU A 138 10.36 -11.25 -11.29
N THR A 139 11.67 -11.17 -11.60
CA THR A 139 12.64 -12.22 -11.34
C THR A 139 13.20 -12.01 -9.94
N GLY A 140 12.33 -11.86 -8.99
CA GLY A 140 12.59 -11.81 -7.57
C GLY A 140 11.68 -12.84 -6.94
N THR A 141 12.21 -14.04 -6.73
CA THR A 141 11.72 -14.98 -5.74
C THR A 141 11.32 -14.17 -4.52
N ALA A 142 10.02 -14.05 -4.25
CA ALA A 142 9.57 -13.70 -2.92
C ALA A 142 10.26 -14.72 -2.02
N ALA A 143 11.18 -14.24 -1.17
CA ALA A 143 11.69 -15.07 -0.10
C ALA A 143 10.49 -15.41 0.77
N ALA A 144 9.89 -16.56 0.50
CA ALA A 144 8.91 -17.15 1.38
C ALA A 144 9.63 -17.29 2.73
N ALA A 145 9.13 -16.59 3.73
CA ALA A 145 9.50 -16.84 5.10
C ALA A 145 9.38 -18.36 5.31
N PRO A 146 10.35 -19.02 5.97
CA PRO A 146 10.26 -20.45 6.21
C PRO A 146 8.99 -20.72 7.02
N ALA A 147 8.04 -21.40 6.40
CA ALA A 147 6.88 -21.93 7.10
C ALA A 147 7.40 -22.89 8.18
N PRO A 148 6.86 -22.85 9.41
CA PRO A 148 7.18 -23.85 10.40
C PRO A 148 6.84 -25.23 9.83
N ALA A 149 7.79 -26.16 9.92
CA ALA A 149 7.64 -27.53 9.47
C ALA A 149 6.44 -28.19 10.18
N GLY A 150 5.30 -28.18 9.50
CA GLY A 150 4.11 -28.93 9.89
C GLY A 150 4.16 -30.30 9.28
N THR A 151 3.95 -31.30 10.11
CA THR A 151 3.83 -32.73 9.84
C THR A 151 2.99 -33.00 8.57
N PRO A 152 3.41 -33.92 7.68
CA PRO A 152 2.66 -34.25 6.47
C PRO A 152 1.29 -34.83 6.83
N PRO A 153 0.18 -34.35 6.25
CA PRO A 153 -1.10 -35.03 6.39
C PRO A 153 -1.12 -36.31 5.55
N ALA A 154 -1.70 -37.36 6.11
CA ALA A 154 -1.92 -38.65 5.48
C ALA A 154 -2.79 -38.52 4.21
N PRO A 155 -2.68 -39.43 3.23
CA PRO A 155 -3.45 -39.36 1.99
C PRO A 155 -4.93 -39.59 2.26
N VAL A 156 -5.77 -38.60 2.02
CA VAL A 156 -7.22 -38.76 1.96
C VAL A 156 -7.64 -39.25 0.58
N THR A 157 -8.15 -40.45 0.55
CA THR A 157 -8.79 -41.11 -0.60
C THR A 157 -9.98 -40.25 -1.09
N GLY A 158 -10.07 -40.03 -2.40
CA GLY A 158 -10.99 -39.11 -3.06
C GLY A 158 -12.47 -39.31 -2.73
N ALA A 159 -13.14 -38.17 -2.53
CA ALA A 159 -14.57 -38.05 -2.70
C ALA A 159 -14.82 -37.16 -3.94
N PRO A 160 -15.78 -37.48 -4.81
CA PRO A 160 -16.06 -36.69 -6.00
C PRO A 160 -16.65 -35.33 -5.61
N ALA A 161 -16.19 -34.29 -6.31
CA ALA A 161 -16.67 -32.91 -6.13
C ALA A 161 -18.20 -32.82 -6.41
N PRO A 162 -18.98 -32.12 -5.58
CA PRO A 162 -20.39 -31.90 -5.88
C PRO A 162 -20.51 -30.95 -7.07
N THR A 163 -21.26 -31.38 -8.08
CA THR A 163 -21.67 -30.57 -9.22
C THR A 163 -22.65 -29.49 -8.73
N PRO A 164 -22.45 -28.20 -9.04
CA PRO A 164 -23.44 -27.18 -8.69
C PRO A 164 -24.69 -27.34 -9.52
N THR A 165 -25.80 -27.72 -8.88
CA THR A 165 -27.11 -27.93 -9.50
C THR A 165 -28.08 -26.75 -9.25
N THR A 166 -27.56 -25.52 -9.21
CA THR A 166 -28.48 -24.38 -9.10
C THR A 166 -28.56 -23.70 -10.45
N PRO A 167 -29.74 -23.70 -11.10
CA PRO A 167 -29.97 -22.93 -12.32
C PRO A 167 -29.82 -21.45 -12.02
N LEU A 168 -29.15 -20.69 -12.91
CA LEU A 168 -29.11 -19.23 -12.83
C LEU A 168 -30.54 -18.67 -12.84
N PRO A 169 -30.82 -17.63 -12.02
CA PRO A 169 -32.10 -16.93 -12.09
C PRO A 169 -32.27 -16.28 -13.47
N PRO A 170 -33.51 -16.13 -13.98
CA PRO A 170 -33.77 -15.48 -15.27
C PRO A 170 -33.29 -14.00 -15.20
N PRO A 171 -32.83 -13.45 -16.33
CA PRO A 171 -32.38 -12.07 -16.40
C PRO A 171 -33.48 -11.09 -15.99
N LEU A 172 -33.11 -10.04 -15.25
CA LEU A 172 -34.01 -8.99 -14.82
C LEU A 172 -34.52 -8.18 -16.04
N PRO A 173 -35.73 -7.62 -16.00
CA PRO A 173 -36.34 -6.89 -17.15
C PRO A 173 -35.50 -5.71 -17.66
N ALA A 174 -34.57 -5.19 -16.90
CA ALA A 174 -33.64 -4.12 -17.29
C ALA A 174 -32.51 -4.57 -18.22
N GLU A 175 -32.26 -5.88 -18.34
CA GLU A 175 -31.20 -6.42 -19.21
C GLU A 175 -31.70 -6.74 -20.63
N VAL A 176 -33.01 -6.73 -20.84
CA VAL A 176 -33.61 -6.87 -22.17
C VAL A 176 -33.78 -5.45 -22.72
N GLY A 177 -32.81 -5.02 -23.54
CA GLY A 177 -32.75 -3.68 -24.11
C GLY A 177 -34.11 -3.20 -24.68
N GLY A 178 -34.67 -2.18 -24.02
CA GLY A 178 -35.88 -1.51 -24.50
C GLY A 178 -35.61 -0.81 -25.83
N ALA A 179 -36.35 -1.21 -26.87
CA ALA A 179 -36.36 -0.53 -28.16
C ALA A 179 -36.75 0.94 -27.94
N HIS A 180 -35.92 1.88 -28.41
CA HIS A 180 -36.27 3.29 -28.49
C HIS A 180 -37.38 3.44 -29.54
N PRO A 181 -38.54 4.04 -29.22
CA PRO A 181 -39.50 4.43 -30.25
C PRO A 181 -38.96 5.65 -30.99
N SER A 182 -38.75 5.52 -32.29
CA SER A 182 -38.53 6.66 -33.18
C SER A 182 -39.84 7.49 -33.23
N GLY A 183 -39.83 8.66 -32.60
CA GLY A 183 -40.88 9.66 -32.72
C GLY A 183 -40.58 10.61 -33.87
N HIS A 184 -41.61 10.88 -34.66
CA HIS A 184 -41.69 11.84 -35.77
C HIS A 184 -41.31 13.26 -35.38
#